data_495f87fd9e370353df80fae80ede1128
#
_entry.id   495f87fd9e370353df80fae80ede1128
#
_cell.length_a   1.000
_cell.length_b   1.000
_cell.length_c   1.000
_cell.angle_alpha   90.00
_cell.angle_beta   90.00
_cell.angle_gamma   90.00
#
_symmetry.space_group_name_H-M   'P 1'
#
loop_
_entity.id
_entity.type
_entity.pdbx_description
1 polymer ?
#
loop_
_entity_poly.entity_id
_entity_poly.type
_entity_poly.pdbx_seq_one_letter_code
_entity_poly.pdbx_strand_id
1 'polypeptide(L)'
;MMARGLRALAAVWLGAAILWVAVPPLAAAVRPPKLQYEITTLPNGMTLVTSEDHSTPIVHLNLTYHVGSKNEKPGRTGFAHLFEHLMFKGSKNVLPEAHTSYVASVGGQSNAYTTDDETVFWETVPSQYLPMILWLEADRMATLRIDKDTFTNEREVVKEERRMRVDNQPYGRLNEIIYDQAFTVHPYKHATIGSMVDLEAASVEDVRDFYRTYYVPSNATLVLVGDFDSAQAAQLVNQYIGRVPKAERDVPRDIPKEPPQTKEKRVTLPEPWPLPAVVVAYHITYDGNPDSYPLHIAAKVLSDGQSSRIYKKLVYEKQMAVAAFGSANLIEDPNLFYAVAVVQPGHTTEEVATTLIAEIDRLKADPISEHELQRTKNQFARDYILGRESNQQKASVLAHAVVIHNDIKTADGEFDIFQNITVADVQRVARTYFRPENRMVLTLMPNGRPGGQ
;
A
#
# COMPACT_ATOMS: atom_id res chain seq x y z
N MET A 1 34.80 -2.54 -96.55
CA MET A 1 33.41 -2.86 -96.87
C MET A 1 32.63 -3.05 -95.59
N MET A 2 31.84 -2.18 -95.29
CA MET A 2 30.52 -2.02 -94.68
C MET A 2 29.93 -3.24 -94.06
N ALA A 3 29.62 -3.18 -92.76
CA ALA A 3 28.38 -3.74 -92.16
C ALA A 3 28.01 -2.93 -90.87
N ARG A 4 26.81 -2.44 -90.89
CA ARG A 4 26.19 -1.59 -89.90
C ARG A 4 25.76 -2.36 -88.68
N GLY A 5 26.00 -1.79 -87.49
CA GLY A 5 25.45 -2.32 -86.24
C GLY A 5 24.07 -1.79 -85.93
N LEU A 6 23.26 -2.60 -85.30
CA LEU A 6 22.03 -2.23 -84.59
C LEU A 6 22.31 -2.13 -83.10
N ARG A 7 22.02 -1.00 -82.50
CA ARG A 7 21.97 -0.79 -81.03
C ARG A 7 20.58 -1.20 -80.52
N ALA A 8 20.51 -2.21 -79.68
CA ALA A 8 19.30 -2.53 -78.91
C ALA A 8 19.41 -1.80 -77.53
N LEU A 9 18.48 -0.90 -77.28
CA LEU A 9 18.24 -0.29 -75.96
C LEU A 9 17.46 -1.30 -75.07
N ALA A 10 18.14 -1.80 -74.05
CA ALA A 10 17.46 -2.55 -72.97
C ALA A 10 17.01 -1.55 -71.89
N ALA A 11 15.72 -1.37 -71.78
CA ALA A 11 15.10 -0.62 -70.69
C ALA A 11 15.08 -1.48 -69.41
N VAL A 12 15.86 -1.08 -68.41
CA VAL A 12 15.88 -1.69 -67.07
C VAL A 12 14.72 -1.09 -66.28
N TRP A 13 13.68 -1.88 -66.02
CA TRP A 13 12.65 -1.58 -65.06
C TRP A 13 13.18 -1.90 -63.65
N LEU A 14 13.52 -0.90 -62.84
CA LEU A 14 13.69 -1.03 -61.39
C LEU A 14 12.33 -1.11 -60.72
N GLY A 15 11.87 -2.33 -60.43
CA GLY A 15 10.74 -2.58 -59.59
C GLY A 15 11.13 -2.28 -58.11
N ALA A 16 10.64 -1.19 -57.55
CA ALA A 16 10.74 -0.94 -56.11
C ALA A 16 9.83 -1.90 -55.39
N ALA A 17 10.39 -3.01 -54.87
CA ALA A 17 9.69 -3.86 -53.92
C ALA A 17 9.60 -3.14 -52.62
N ILE A 18 8.40 -2.58 -52.29
CA ILE A 18 8.08 -2.06 -50.94
C ILE A 18 7.99 -3.30 -50.05
N LEU A 19 9.05 -3.58 -49.30
CA LEU A 19 9.00 -4.54 -48.21
C LEU A 19 8.06 -3.95 -47.14
N TRP A 20 6.84 -4.44 -47.07
CA TRP A 20 6.01 -4.31 -45.91
C TRP A 20 6.67 -5.12 -44.78
N VAL A 21 7.44 -4.41 -43.94
CA VAL A 21 7.82 -4.97 -42.65
C VAL A 21 6.52 -5.02 -41.83
N ALA A 22 5.92 -6.20 -41.76
CA ALA A 22 4.86 -6.49 -40.82
C ALA A 22 5.45 -6.25 -39.44
N VAL A 23 5.14 -5.11 -38.82
CA VAL A 23 5.40 -4.90 -37.40
C VAL A 23 4.62 -6.02 -36.71
N PRO A 24 5.29 -6.94 -35.99
CA PRO A 24 4.55 -7.98 -35.27
C PRO A 24 3.59 -7.25 -34.34
N PRO A 25 2.33 -7.74 -34.19
CA PRO A 25 1.44 -7.19 -33.19
C PRO A 25 2.19 -7.15 -31.87
N LEU A 26 2.15 -6.00 -31.15
CA LEU A 26 2.70 -5.91 -29.82
C LEU A 26 2.28 -7.17 -29.08
N ALA A 27 3.26 -7.96 -28.64
CA ALA A 27 2.99 -9.19 -27.92
C ALA A 27 2.02 -8.81 -26.79
N ALA A 28 0.83 -9.41 -26.80
CA ALA A 28 -0.10 -9.24 -25.70
C ALA A 28 0.66 -9.54 -24.41
N ALA A 29 0.56 -8.68 -23.42
CA ALA A 29 1.24 -8.89 -22.16
C ALA A 29 0.95 -10.31 -21.68
N VAL A 30 2.01 -11.08 -21.38
CA VAL A 30 1.84 -12.47 -20.95
C VAL A 30 0.99 -12.42 -19.69
N ARG A 31 -0.21 -12.97 -19.79
CA ARG A 31 -1.13 -13.04 -18.65
C ARG A 31 -0.55 -14.00 -17.62
N PRO A 32 -0.34 -13.59 -16.37
CA PRO A 32 0.10 -14.51 -15.32
C PRO A 32 -0.97 -15.59 -15.08
N PRO A 33 -0.58 -16.79 -14.66
CA PRO A 33 -1.55 -17.82 -14.26
C PRO A 33 -2.41 -17.31 -13.10
N LYS A 34 -3.69 -17.71 -13.10
CA LYS A 34 -4.60 -17.42 -11.99
C LYS A 34 -4.15 -18.15 -10.73
N LEU A 35 -4.34 -17.51 -9.59
CA LEU A 35 -4.11 -18.15 -8.30
C LEU A 35 -5.16 -19.26 -8.11
N GLN A 36 -4.69 -20.43 -7.67
CA GLN A 36 -5.56 -21.52 -7.27
C GLN A 36 -5.72 -21.46 -5.76
N TYR A 37 -6.95 -21.47 -5.28
CA TYR A 37 -7.23 -21.36 -3.85
C TYR A 37 -8.56 -22.04 -3.50
N GLU A 38 -8.66 -22.42 -2.24
CA GLU A 38 -9.92 -22.78 -1.60
C GLU A 38 -10.23 -21.76 -0.49
N ILE A 39 -11.50 -21.45 -0.28
CA ILE A 39 -11.94 -20.54 0.77
C ILE A 39 -13.06 -21.18 1.60
N THR A 40 -12.95 -21.08 2.91
CA THR A 40 -13.95 -21.59 3.85
C THR A 40 -14.04 -20.71 5.09
N THR A 41 -15.13 -20.82 5.82
CA THR A 41 -15.32 -20.12 7.11
C THR A 41 -15.37 -21.14 8.23
N LEU A 42 -14.54 -20.96 9.25
CA LEU A 42 -14.52 -21.81 10.44
C LEU A 42 -15.76 -21.55 11.33
N PRO A 43 -16.14 -22.50 12.22
CA PRO A 43 -17.27 -22.31 13.14
C PRO A 43 -17.14 -21.08 14.06
N ASN A 44 -15.92 -20.64 14.37
CA ASN A 44 -15.66 -19.44 15.18
C ASN A 44 -15.69 -18.13 14.37
N GLY A 45 -15.97 -18.20 13.05
CA GLY A 45 -16.12 -17.05 12.17
C GLY A 45 -14.86 -16.63 11.42
N MET A 46 -13.70 -17.28 11.64
CA MET A 46 -12.48 -16.99 10.87
C MET A 46 -12.63 -17.44 9.41
N THR A 47 -12.17 -16.61 8.49
CA THR A 47 -12.02 -17.01 7.10
C THR A 47 -10.67 -17.71 6.89
N LEU A 48 -10.68 -18.89 6.29
CA LEU A 48 -9.51 -19.66 5.88
C LEU A 48 -9.42 -19.68 4.37
N VAL A 49 -8.24 -19.31 3.85
CA VAL A 49 -7.86 -19.47 2.42
C VAL A 49 -6.66 -20.37 2.35
N THR A 50 -6.71 -21.38 1.50
CA THR A 50 -5.57 -22.28 1.22
C THR A 50 -5.21 -22.23 -0.25
N SER A 51 -3.91 -22.23 -0.55
CA SER A 51 -3.36 -22.25 -1.92
C SER A 51 -2.13 -23.15 -1.95
N GLU A 52 -2.25 -24.31 -2.56
CA GLU A 52 -1.17 -25.28 -2.66
C GLU A 52 -0.10 -24.84 -3.66
N ASP A 53 1.16 -24.94 -3.24
CA ASP A 53 2.33 -24.72 -4.09
C ASP A 53 3.46 -25.66 -3.66
N HIS A 54 3.61 -26.77 -4.38
CA HIS A 54 4.60 -27.81 -4.09
C HIS A 54 5.98 -27.56 -4.74
N SER A 55 6.22 -26.35 -5.23
CA SER A 55 7.48 -25.98 -5.87
C SER A 55 8.67 -25.96 -4.90
N THR A 56 8.41 -25.70 -3.63
CA THR A 56 9.40 -25.67 -2.55
C THR A 56 8.79 -26.23 -1.26
N PRO A 57 9.55 -26.95 -0.41
CA PRO A 57 9.03 -27.58 0.82
C PRO A 57 8.87 -26.58 1.96
N ILE A 58 8.16 -25.49 1.72
CA ILE A 58 7.88 -24.43 2.70
C ILE A 58 6.39 -24.09 2.70
N VAL A 59 5.92 -23.61 3.83
CA VAL A 59 4.59 -23.02 3.97
C VAL A 59 4.71 -21.57 4.47
N HIS A 60 3.91 -20.70 3.92
CA HIS A 60 3.70 -19.34 4.39
C HIS A 60 2.30 -19.22 5.00
N LEU A 61 2.25 -18.72 6.21
CA LEU A 61 1.04 -18.35 6.93
C LEU A 61 0.95 -16.82 6.97
N ASN A 62 -0.18 -16.28 6.56
CA ASN A 62 -0.53 -14.87 6.71
C ASN A 62 -1.82 -14.80 7.52
N LEU A 63 -1.78 -14.16 8.67
CA LEU A 63 -2.93 -13.90 9.54
C LEU A 63 -3.22 -12.41 9.54
N THR A 64 -4.24 -12.01 8.83
CA THR A 64 -4.68 -10.62 8.72
C THR A 64 -5.90 -10.38 9.61
N TYR A 65 -5.77 -9.44 10.54
CA TYR A 65 -6.90 -8.88 11.28
C TYR A 65 -7.37 -7.61 10.57
N HIS A 66 -8.67 -7.52 10.30
CA HIS A 66 -9.27 -6.33 9.68
C HIS A 66 -9.44 -5.23 10.74
N VAL A 67 -8.32 -4.73 11.20
CA VAL A 67 -8.18 -3.64 12.17
C VAL A 67 -6.86 -2.92 11.92
N GLY A 68 -6.92 -1.63 11.78
CA GLY A 68 -5.76 -0.75 11.65
C GLY A 68 -5.95 0.53 12.46
N SER A 69 -5.14 1.53 12.18
CA SER A 69 -5.20 2.78 12.94
C SER A 69 -6.55 3.50 12.79
N LYS A 70 -7.29 3.32 11.70
CA LYS A 70 -8.62 3.93 11.53
C LYS A 70 -9.67 3.46 12.56
N ASN A 71 -9.45 2.33 13.19
CA ASN A 71 -10.37 1.77 14.19
C ASN A 71 -10.10 2.30 15.62
N GLU A 72 -9.11 3.17 15.76
CA GLU A 72 -8.71 3.75 17.04
C GLU A 72 -9.65 4.86 17.48
N LYS A 73 -9.81 5.01 18.78
CA LYS A 73 -10.63 6.08 19.35
C LYS A 73 -9.85 7.40 19.41
N PRO A 74 -10.49 8.56 19.23
CA PRO A 74 -9.84 9.84 19.48
C PRO A 74 -9.18 9.91 20.87
N GLY A 75 -7.94 10.38 20.93
CA GLY A 75 -7.13 10.40 22.15
C GLY A 75 -6.52 9.04 22.54
N ARG A 76 -6.57 8.06 21.66
CA ARG A 76 -6.02 6.71 21.83
C ARG A 76 -5.41 6.20 20.52
N THR A 77 -4.60 7.04 19.86
CA THR A 77 -3.94 6.70 18.62
C THR A 77 -2.66 5.90 18.85
N GLY A 78 -2.30 5.01 17.91
CA GLY A 78 -1.13 4.14 17.98
C GLY A 78 -1.41 2.77 18.60
N PHE A 79 -2.67 2.41 18.87
CA PHE A 79 -3.01 1.14 19.52
C PHE A 79 -2.85 -0.06 18.60
N ALA A 80 -3.25 0.05 17.35
CA ALA A 80 -3.09 -1.04 16.39
C ALA A 80 -1.60 -1.41 16.22
N HIS A 81 -0.73 -0.42 16.10
CA HIS A 81 0.71 -0.62 16.03
C HIS A 81 1.31 -1.13 17.36
N LEU A 82 0.85 -0.61 18.50
CA LEU A 82 1.27 -1.14 19.81
C LEU A 82 0.88 -2.62 19.96
N PHE A 83 -0.26 -3.05 19.40
CA PHE A 83 -0.64 -4.46 19.39
C PHE A 83 0.24 -5.31 18.53
N GLU A 84 0.72 -4.81 17.40
CA GLU A 84 1.74 -5.51 16.61
C GLU A 84 2.92 -5.91 17.50
N HIS A 85 3.42 -4.99 18.35
CA HIS A 85 4.49 -5.27 19.31
C HIS A 85 4.07 -6.26 20.40
N LEU A 86 2.94 -6.03 21.03
CA LEU A 86 2.46 -6.85 22.16
C LEU A 86 2.24 -8.32 21.78
N MET A 87 1.87 -8.60 20.52
CA MET A 87 1.64 -9.96 20.04
C MET A 87 2.89 -10.86 20.08
N PHE A 88 4.09 -10.29 20.21
CA PHE A 88 5.33 -11.02 20.38
C PHE A 88 5.77 -11.15 21.84
N LYS A 89 5.03 -10.56 22.79
CA LYS A 89 5.42 -10.49 24.22
C LYS A 89 4.87 -11.62 25.09
N GLY A 90 4.47 -12.72 24.43
CA GLY A 90 4.08 -13.95 25.07
C GLY A 90 2.58 -14.10 25.29
N SER A 91 2.22 -15.32 25.59
CA SER A 91 0.85 -15.79 25.84
C SER A 91 0.86 -16.77 27.00
N LYS A 92 -0.23 -17.49 27.22
CA LYS A 92 -0.32 -18.44 28.35
C LYS A 92 0.76 -19.52 28.30
N ASN A 93 1.06 -20.04 27.10
CA ASN A 93 1.97 -21.16 26.93
C ASN A 93 3.28 -20.79 26.24
N VAL A 94 3.42 -19.56 25.75
CA VAL A 94 4.58 -19.06 25.03
C VAL A 94 5.19 -17.91 25.83
N LEU A 95 6.46 -18.05 26.20
CA LEU A 95 7.20 -17.02 26.93
C LEU A 95 7.40 -15.77 26.06
N PRO A 96 7.65 -14.59 26.67
CA PRO A 96 8.02 -13.39 25.93
C PRO A 96 9.17 -13.66 24.95
N GLU A 97 9.09 -13.14 23.74
CA GLU A 97 10.04 -13.30 22.63
C GLU A 97 10.21 -14.75 22.11
N ALA A 98 9.58 -15.75 22.76
CA ALA A 98 9.74 -17.13 22.37
C ALA A 98 9.06 -17.47 21.04
N HIS A 99 8.01 -16.76 20.64
CA HIS A 99 7.35 -16.94 19.35
C HIS A 99 8.37 -16.88 18.19
N THR A 100 9.07 -15.76 18.05
CA THR A 100 10.10 -15.57 17.03
C THR A 100 11.23 -16.58 17.15
N SER A 101 11.62 -16.94 18.40
CA SER A 101 12.66 -17.94 18.66
C SER A 101 12.24 -19.34 18.19
N TYR A 102 10.98 -19.75 18.38
CA TYR A 102 10.47 -21.04 17.86
C TYR A 102 10.54 -21.07 16.34
N VAL A 103 10.06 -20.02 15.67
CA VAL A 103 10.11 -19.92 14.20
C VAL A 103 11.55 -19.94 13.69
N ALA A 104 12.43 -19.16 14.28
CA ALA A 104 13.85 -19.11 13.89
C ALA A 104 14.58 -20.45 14.12
N SER A 105 14.25 -21.18 15.20
CA SER A 105 14.89 -22.46 15.53
C SER A 105 14.70 -23.56 14.49
N VAL A 106 13.67 -23.44 13.66
CA VAL A 106 13.35 -24.37 12.57
C VAL A 106 13.77 -23.83 11.19
N GLY A 107 14.53 -22.72 11.15
CA GLY A 107 14.96 -22.08 9.90
C GLY A 107 13.88 -21.20 9.25
N GLY A 108 12.84 -20.87 9.99
CA GLY A 108 11.75 -20.00 9.53
C GLY A 108 12.02 -18.51 9.73
N GLN A 109 11.11 -17.71 9.24
CA GLN A 109 11.07 -16.25 9.38
C GLN A 109 9.67 -15.82 9.80
N SER A 110 9.58 -14.81 10.64
CA SER A 110 8.31 -14.18 11.04
C SER A 110 8.44 -12.67 11.10
N ASN A 111 7.36 -11.96 10.85
CA ASN A 111 7.26 -10.52 11.06
C ASN A 111 5.80 -10.12 11.15
N ALA A 112 5.56 -8.81 11.34
CA ALA A 112 4.24 -8.21 11.32
C ALA A 112 4.33 -6.80 10.71
N TYR A 113 3.18 -6.25 10.38
CA TYR A 113 3.03 -4.84 10.06
C TYR A 113 1.60 -4.37 10.32
N THR A 114 1.46 -3.07 10.56
CA THR A 114 0.18 -2.40 10.76
C THR A 114 0.02 -1.29 9.73
N THR A 115 -1.18 -1.21 9.14
CA THR A 115 -1.60 -0.14 8.24
C THR A 115 -2.76 0.65 8.86
N ASP A 116 -3.34 1.52 8.07
CA ASP A 116 -4.56 2.22 8.46
C ASP A 116 -5.77 1.28 8.58
N ASP A 117 -5.79 0.17 7.82
CA ASP A 117 -6.94 -0.71 7.65
C ASP A 117 -6.76 -2.11 8.24
N GLU A 118 -5.54 -2.60 8.34
CA GLU A 118 -5.25 -3.98 8.74
C GLU A 118 -3.99 -4.11 9.59
N THR A 119 -3.95 -5.18 10.41
CA THR A 119 -2.76 -5.63 11.11
C THR A 119 -2.47 -7.06 10.70
N VAL A 120 -1.27 -7.31 10.18
CA VAL A 120 -0.86 -8.57 9.57
C VAL A 120 0.29 -9.18 10.34
N PHE A 121 0.15 -10.47 10.65
CA PHE A 121 1.22 -11.31 11.18
C PHE A 121 1.52 -12.43 10.18
N TRP A 122 2.78 -12.77 10.00
CA TRP A 122 3.13 -13.82 9.06
C TRP A 122 4.36 -14.63 9.48
N GLU A 123 4.34 -15.89 9.09
CA GLU A 123 5.44 -16.82 9.24
C GLU A 123 5.69 -17.58 7.94
N THR A 124 6.98 -17.83 7.65
CA THR A 124 7.41 -18.77 6.61
C THR A 124 8.29 -19.82 7.25
N VAL A 125 7.89 -21.09 7.16
CA VAL A 125 8.63 -22.22 7.76
C VAL A 125 8.70 -23.40 6.79
N PRO A 126 9.61 -24.39 7.00
CA PRO A 126 9.52 -25.67 6.31
C PRO A 126 8.17 -26.35 6.60
N SER A 127 7.58 -27.00 5.61
CA SER A 127 6.19 -27.49 5.60
C SER A 127 5.81 -28.36 6.81
N GLN A 128 6.74 -29.19 7.29
CA GLN A 128 6.50 -30.06 8.45
C GLN A 128 6.22 -29.30 9.76
N TYR A 129 6.52 -27.99 9.81
CA TYR A 129 6.30 -27.15 10.98
C TYR A 129 5.00 -26.35 10.94
N LEU A 130 4.14 -26.57 9.94
CA LEU A 130 2.79 -25.97 9.91
C LEU A 130 2.01 -26.15 11.21
N PRO A 131 1.99 -27.34 11.87
CA PRO A 131 1.30 -27.49 13.16
C PRO A 131 1.85 -26.57 14.26
N MET A 132 3.18 -26.29 14.26
CA MET A 132 3.82 -25.43 15.25
C MET A 132 3.36 -23.98 15.11
N ILE A 133 3.40 -23.42 13.89
CA ILE A 133 2.97 -22.03 13.68
C ILE A 133 1.48 -21.85 13.91
N LEU A 134 0.64 -22.81 13.54
CA LEU A 134 -0.80 -22.79 13.86
C LEU A 134 -1.05 -22.82 15.38
N TRP A 135 -0.26 -23.57 16.13
CA TRP A 135 -0.33 -23.56 17.60
C TRP A 135 0.08 -22.21 18.18
N LEU A 136 1.18 -21.62 17.70
CA LEU A 136 1.65 -20.31 18.14
C LEU A 136 0.59 -19.23 17.90
N GLU A 137 -0.02 -19.21 16.71
CA GLU A 137 -1.07 -18.25 16.37
C GLU A 137 -2.33 -18.45 17.20
N ALA A 138 -2.76 -19.69 17.38
CA ALA A 138 -3.93 -20.00 18.23
C ALA A 138 -3.72 -19.57 19.69
N ASP A 139 -2.50 -19.79 20.22
CA ASP A 139 -2.20 -19.45 21.62
C ASP A 139 -2.18 -17.94 21.84
N ARG A 140 -1.53 -17.16 20.98
CA ARG A 140 -1.54 -15.70 21.12
C ARG A 140 -2.90 -15.07 20.83
N MET A 141 -3.68 -15.61 19.88
CA MET A 141 -5.04 -15.15 19.62
C MET A 141 -5.99 -15.39 20.80
N ALA A 142 -5.83 -16.50 21.50
CA ALA A 142 -6.72 -16.87 22.60
C ALA A 142 -6.28 -16.31 23.95
N THR A 143 -4.97 -16.18 24.19
CA THR A 143 -4.43 -16.03 25.54
C THR A 143 -3.27 -15.05 25.64
N LEU A 144 -3.25 -14.03 24.77
CA LEU A 144 -2.19 -13.00 24.76
C LEU A 144 -1.99 -12.42 26.15
N ARG A 145 -0.75 -12.28 26.54
CA ARG A 145 -0.36 -11.72 27.83
C ARG A 145 -0.34 -10.19 27.77
N ILE A 146 -1.33 -9.57 28.38
CA ILE A 146 -1.42 -8.11 28.51
C ILE A 146 -1.41 -7.76 30.01
N ASP A 147 -0.21 -7.57 30.56
CA ASP A 147 -0.01 -7.07 31.92
C ASP A 147 0.60 -5.66 31.90
N LYS A 148 0.64 -5.03 33.10
CA LYS A 148 1.08 -3.64 33.22
C LYS A 148 2.55 -3.46 32.83
N ASP A 149 3.41 -4.41 33.18
CA ASP A 149 4.84 -4.28 32.95
C ASP A 149 5.16 -4.44 31.45
N THR A 150 4.60 -5.46 30.83
CA THR A 150 4.73 -5.69 29.37
C THR A 150 4.20 -4.50 28.58
N PHE A 151 2.99 -4.02 28.92
CA PHE A 151 2.41 -2.85 28.27
C PHE A 151 3.28 -1.61 28.42
N THR A 152 3.76 -1.33 29.64
CA THR A 152 4.60 -0.13 29.90
C THR A 152 5.90 -0.20 29.09
N ASN A 153 6.55 -1.37 29.05
CA ASN A 153 7.79 -1.53 28.30
C ASN A 153 7.55 -1.33 26.78
N GLU A 154 6.54 -1.98 26.21
CA GLU A 154 6.28 -1.85 24.76
C GLU A 154 5.82 -0.44 24.38
N ARG A 155 5.05 0.22 25.20
CA ARG A 155 4.70 1.63 24.99
C ARG A 155 5.96 2.51 24.89
N GLU A 156 6.94 2.32 25.75
CA GLU A 156 8.19 3.08 25.67
C GLU A 156 9.03 2.71 24.43
N VAL A 157 8.99 1.45 24.00
CA VAL A 157 9.62 1.01 22.74
C VAL A 157 8.98 1.72 21.55
N VAL A 158 7.65 1.73 21.44
CA VAL A 158 6.92 2.42 20.36
C VAL A 158 7.18 3.94 20.39
N LYS A 159 7.24 4.56 21.56
CA LYS A 159 7.59 5.97 21.69
C LYS A 159 9.01 6.27 21.20
N GLU A 160 9.96 5.37 21.47
CA GLU A 160 11.34 5.53 20.98
C GLU A 160 11.42 5.30 19.46
N GLU A 161 10.69 4.33 18.94
CA GLU A 161 10.57 4.12 17.51
C GLU A 161 10.00 5.35 16.81
N ARG A 162 8.95 5.97 17.35
CA ARG A 162 8.40 7.22 16.82
C ARG A 162 9.47 8.32 16.78
N ARG A 163 10.25 8.49 17.87
CA ARG A 163 11.35 9.47 17.89
C ARG A 163 12.35 9.19 16.79
N MET A 164 12.77 7.93 16.64
CA MET A 164 13.80 7.55 15.68
C MET A 164 13.33 7.65 14.21
N ARG A 165 12.11 7.22 13.92
CA ARG A 165 11.61 7.11 12.53
C ARG A 165 10.86 8.33 12.04
N VAL A 166 10.26 9.11 12.97
CA VAL A 166 9.37 10.22 12.63
C VAL A 166 9.93 11.54 13.13
N ASP A 167 10.06 11.71 14.46
CA ASP A 167 10.29 13.03 15.06
C ASP A 167 11.71 13.56 14.79
N ASN A 168 12.73 12.69 14.77
CA ASN A 168 14.13 13.04 14.55
C ASN A 168 14.59 12.99 13.09
N GLN A 169 13.74 12.54 12.16
CA GLN A 169 14.10 12.46 10.75
C GLN A 169 13.73 13.75 10.01
N PRO A 170 14.62 14.27 9.15
CA PRO A 170 14.24 15.32 8.21
C PRO A 170 13.03 14.87 7.38
N TYR A 171 11.99 15.69 7.34
CA TYR A 171 10.72 15.37 6.67
C TYR A 171 9.97 14.13 7.21
N GLY A 172 10.39 13.54 8.33
CA GLY A 172 9.76 12.33 8.88
C GLY A 172 8.28 12.51 9.23
N ARG A 173 7.86 13.71 9.60
CA ARG A 173 6.45 14.07 9.89
C ARG A 173 5.64 14.45 8.65
N LEU A 174 6.22 14.40 7.45
CA LEU A 174 5.56 14.91 6.24
C LEU A 174 4.19 14.27 5.99
N ASN A 175 4.12 12.95 5.99
CA ASN A 175 2.84 12.26 5.80
C ASN A 175 1.84 12.57 6.90
N GLU A 176 2.26 12.54 8.17
CA GLU A 176 1.41 12.88 9.30
C GLU A 176 0.78 14.29 9.15
N ILE A 177 1.57 15.28 8.73
CA ILE A 177 1.09 16.63 8.50
C ILE A 177 0.13 16.70 7.30
N ILE A 178 0.44 16.01 6.19
CA ILE A 178 -0.44 15.96 5.03
C ILE A 178 -1.82 15.45 5.43
N TYR A 179 -1.87 14.33 6.13
CA TYR A 179 -3.10 13.67 6.53
C TYR A 179 -3.86 14.45 7.60
N ASP A 180 -3.18 14.98 8.63
CA ASP A 180 -3.80 15.84 9.63
C ASP A 180 -4.45 17.08 9.02
N GLN A 181 -3.83 17.65 8.00
CA GLN A 181 -4.37 18.82 7.33
C GLN A 181 -5.45 18.48 6.29
N ALA A 182 -5.42 17.32 5.65
CA ALA A 182 -6.39 16.93 4.63
C ALA A 182 -7.71 16.45 5.23
N PHE A 183 -7.66 15.66 6.30
CA PHE A 183 -8.84 15.08 6.92
C PHE A 183 -9.34 15.90 8.11
N THR A 184 -10.66 15.94 8.30
CA THR A 184 -11.32 16.65 9.41
C THR A 184 -11.93 15.69 10.42
N VAL A 185 -12.61 14.65 9.95
CA VAL A 185 -13.32 13.69 10.80
C VAL A 185 -12.90 12.25 10.59
N HIS A 186 -12.44 11.90 9.39
CA HIS A 186 -12.04 10.52 9.10
C HIS A 186 -10.76 10.17 9.89
N PRO A 187 -10.66 8.98 10.50
CA PRO A 187 -9.50 8.57 11.30
C PRO A 187 -8.17 8.50 10.53
N TYR A 188 -8.16 8.43 9.21
CA TYR A 188 -6.92 8.57 8.43
C TYR A 188 -6.16 9.88 8.71
N LYS A 189 -6.79 10.79 9.46
CA LYS A 189 -6.17 12.02 9.95
C LYS A 189 -4.91 11.80 10.79
N HIS A 190 -4.79 10.69 11.49
CA HIS A 190 -3.65 10.42 12.38
C HIS A 190 -2.75 9.31 11.83
N ALA A 191 -1.48 9.36 12.21
CA ALA A 191 -0.51 8.34 11.81
C ALA A 191 -0.70 7.02 12.56
N THR A 192 -0.40 5.90 11.89
CA THR A 192 -0.49 4.54 12.45
C THR A 192 0.33 4.36 13.72
N ILE A 193 1.50 5.00 13.82
CA ILE A 193 2.35 4.94 15.02
C ILE A 193 1.76 5.71 16.23
N GLY A 194 0.72 6.51 16.02
CA GLY A 194 0.05 7.29 17.04
C GLY A 194 0.82 8.54 17.49
N SER A 195 0.19 9.34 18.36
CA SER A 195 0.82 10.52 18.96
C SER A 195 1.49 10.19 20.29
N MET A 196 2.56 10.93 20.65
CA MET A 196 3.19 10.80 21.98
C MET A 196 2.21 10.99 23.12
N VAL A 197 1.29 11.97 22.97
CA VAL A 197 0.29 12.30 23.99
C VAL A 197 -0.68 11.13 24.20
N ASP A 198 -1.15 10.52 23.12
CA ASP A 198 -2.10 9.42 23.19
C ASP A 198 -1.45 8.15 23.73
N LEU A 199 -0.21 7.86 23.33
CA LEU A 199 0.57 6.73 23.85
C LEU A 199 0.81 6.88 25.35
N GLU A 200 1.09 8.09 25.86
CA GLU A 200 1.24 8.35 27.29
C GLU A 200 -0.07 8.24 28.06
N ALA A 201 -1.18 8.65 27.45
CA ALA A 201 -2.51 8.59 28.06
C ALA A 201 -3.12 7.17 28.05
N ALA A 202 -2.52 6.21 27.29
CA ALA A 202 -3.02 4.85 27.19
C ALA A 202 -2.95 4.08 28.50
N SER A 203 -4.02 3.33 28.82
CA SER A 203 -4.10 2.41 29.95
C SER A 203 -4.09 0.96 29.53
N VAL A 204 -3.74 0.05 30.44
CA VAL A 204 -3.79 -1.42 30.20
C VAL A 204 -5.22 -1.85 29.86
N GLU A 205 -6.22 -1.22 30.48
CA GLU A 205 -7.65 -1.52 30.26
C GLU A 205 -8.08 -1.13 28.84
N ASP A 206 -7.65 0.04 28.33
CA ASP A 206 -7.91 0.45 26.96
C ASP A 206 -7.34 -0.56 25.96
N VAL A 207 -6.11 -1.01 26.23
CA VAL A 207 -5.41 -2.00 25.41
C VAL A 207 -6.14 -3.36 25.44
N ARG A 208 -6.55 -3.83 26.61
CA ARG A 208 -7.32 -5.07 26.73
C ARG A 208 -8.68 -4.99 26.01
N ASP A 209 -9.35 -3.85 26.08
CA ASP A 209 -10.63 -3.65 25.39
C ASP A 209 -10.44 -3.68 23.86
N PHE A 210 -9.38 -3.05 23.34
CA PHE A 210 -9.04 -3.07 21.94
C PHE A 210 -8.75 -4.50 21.44
N TYR A 211 -7.96 -5.26 22.18
CA TYR A 211 -7.70 -6.67 21.89
C TYR A 211 -8.98 -7.51 21.79
N ARG A 212 -9.82 -7.47 22.85
CA ARG A 212 -11.08 -8.23 22.89
C ARG A 212 -12.05 -7.83 21.80
N THR A 213 -11.94 -6.61 21.28
CA THR A 213 -12.83 -6.08 20.25
C THR A 213 -12.39 -6.52 18.86
N TYR A 214 -11.11 -6.45 18.56
CA TYR A 214 -10.64 -6.54 17.19
C TYR A 214 -9.80 -7.79 16.88
N TYR A 215 -9.04 -8.33 17.86
CA TYR A 215 -8.17 -9.49 17.63
C TYR A 215 -8.90 -10.80 17.92
N VAL A 216 -9.96 -11.02 17.18
CA VAL A 216 -10.88 -12.15 17.34
C VAL A 216 -11.04 -12.92 16.03
N PRO A 217 -11.36 -14.24 16.08
CA PRO A 217 -11.44 -15.06 14.87
C PRO A 217 -12.37 -14.48 13.78
N SER A 218 -13.54 -13.96 14.16
CA SER A 218 -14.50 -13.40 13.19
C SER A 218 -14.04 -12.11 12.50
N ASN A 219 -12.93 -11.52 12.96
CA ASN A 219 -12.26 -10.36 12.37
C ASN A 219 -10.95 -10.73 11.67
N ALA A 220 -10.66 -12.02 11.54
CA ALA A 220 -9.40 -12.53 11.04
C ALA A 220 -9.57 -13.37 9.79
N THR A 221 -8.65 -13.19 8.85
CA THR A 221 -8.47 -14.04 7.67
C THR A 221 -7.10 -14.71 7.77
N LEU A 222 -7.10 -16.04 7.74
CA LEU A 222 -5.91 -16.86 7.69
C LEU A 222 -5.68 -17.34 6.25
N VAL A 223 -4.54 -17.01 5.66
CA VAL A 223 -4.14 -17.47 4.33
C VAL A 223 -2.92 -18.37 4.47
N LEU A 224 -3.02 -19.59 3.97
CA LEU A 224 -1.92 -20.55 3.87
C LEU A 224 -1.54 -20.72 2.41
N VAL A 225 -0.25 -20.53 2.07
CA VAL A 225 0.29 -20.79 0.72
C VAL A 225 1.54 -21.65 0.84
N GLY A 226 1.62 -22.73 0.10
CA GLY A 226 2.83 -23.55 0.06
C GLY A 226 2.58 -25.04 -0.06
N ASP A 227 3.57 -25.81 0.40
CA ASP A 227 3.63 -27.25 0.28
C ASP A 227 2.85 -27.95 1.41
N PHE A 228 1.58 -28.19 1.16
CA PHE A 228 0.66 -28.93 2.03
C PHE A 228 -0.51 -29.49 1.21
N ASP A 229 -1.25 -30.43 1.79
CA ASP A 229 -2.57 -30.85 1.29
C ASP A 229 -3.66 -29.98 1.95
N SER A 230 -4.52 -29.36 1.15
CA SER A 230 -5.53 -28.39 1.64
C SER A 230 -6.50 -29.01 2.63
N ALA A 231 -6.91 -30.26 2.45
CA ALA A 231 -7.84 -30.93 3.37
C ALA A 231 -7.18 -31.20 4.73
N GLN A 232 -5.91 -31.63 4.73
CA GLN A 232 -5.14 -31.82 5.97
C GLN A 232 -4.85 -30.48 6.66
N ALA A 233 -4.48 -29.45 5.90
CA ALA A 233 -4.27 -28.10 6.43
C ALA A 233 -5.53 -27.56 7.10
N ALA A 234 -6.69 -27.68 6.46
CA ALA A 234 -7.99 -27.27 7.04
C ALA A 234 -8.31 -28.02 8.32
N GLN A 235 -8.01 -29.33 8.41
CA GLN A 235 -8.17 -30.10 9.63
C GLN A 235 -7.26 -29.58 10.76
N LEU A 236 -5.98 -29.30 10.46
CA LEU A 236 -5.03 -28.75 11.43
C LEU A 236 -5.50 -27.35 11.90
N VAL A 237 -5.89 -26.48 10.99
CA VAL A 237 -6.42 -25.15 11.33
C VAL A 237 -7.63 -25.26 12.25
N ASN A 238 -8.58 -26.16 11.95
CA ASN A 238 -9.72 -26.39 12.81
C ASN A 238 -9.33 -26.98 14.18
N GLN A 239 -8.31 -27.84 14.22
CA GLN A 239 -7.80 -28.43 15.47
C GLN A 239 -7.16 -27.37 16.39
N TYR A 240 -6.40 -26.44 15.86
CA TYR A 240 -5.70 -25.42 16.66
C TYR A 240 -6.53 -24.13 16.79
N ILE A 241 -6.83 -23.48 15.70
CA ILE A 241 -7.49 -22.15 15.66
C ILE A 241 -9.00 -22.26 15.82
N GLY A 242 -9.62 -23.33 15.30
CA GLY A 242 -11.06 -23.56 15.47
C GLY A 242 -11.52 -23.68 16.91
N ARG A 243 -10.59 -23.91 17.86
CA ARG A 243 -10.84 -23.94 19.32
C ARG A 243 -10.82 -22.57 19.98
N VAL A 244 -10.30 -21.55 19.30
CA VAL A 244 -10.33 -20.17 19.79
C VAL A 244 -11.79 -19.73 19.86
N PRO A 245 -12.27 -19.22 21.01
CA PRO A 245 -13.67 -18.85 21.16
C PRO A 245 -14.11 -17.81 20.11
N LYS A 246 -15.36 -17.93 19.67
CA LYS A 246 -16.00 -16.89 18.87
C LYS A 246 -16.03 -15.57 19.65
N ALA A 247 -15.97 -14.46 18.92
CA ALA A 247 -16.12 -13.13 19.50
C ALA A 247 -17.43 -13.02 20.32
N GLU A 248 -17.34 -12.42 21.50
CA GLU A 248 -18.51 -12.19 22.38
C GLU A 248 -19.42 -11.08 21.86
N ARG A 249 -18.92 -10.21 21.01
CA ARG A 249 -19.61 -9.06 20.41
C ARG A 249 -19.22 -8.86 18.96
N ASP A 250 -20.06 -8.19 18.21
CA ASP A 250 -19.74 -7.80 16.83
C ASP A 250 -18.60 -6.78 16.81
N VAL A 251 -17.75 -6.88 15.80
CA VAL A 251 -16.66 -5.94 15.58
C VAL A 251 -17.23 -4.64 15.02
N PRO A 252 -16.97 -3.48 15.66
CA PRO A 252 -17.45 -2.20 15.17
C PRO A 252 -16.90 -1.86 13.78
N ARG A 253 -17.77 -1.36 12.88
CA ARG A 253 -17.42 -0.95 11.51
C ARG A 253 -17.85 0.49 11.19
N ASP A 254 -18.32 1.23 12.20
CA ASP A 254 -18.76 2.61 12.01
C ASP A 254 -17.57 3.56 11.96
N ILE A 255 -17.04 3.76 10.77
CA ILE A 255 -15.97 4.74 10.51
C ILE A 255 -16.60 6.05 10.05
N PRO A 256 -16.30 7.20 10.70
CA PRO A 256 -16.79 8.51 10.27
C PRO A 256 -16.35 8.84 8.85
N LYS A 257 -17.30 9.18 7.99
CA LYS A 257 -16.99 9.54 6.59
C LYS A 257 -16.52 10.98 6.50
N GLU A 258 -15.42 11.21 5.77
CA GLU A 258 -14.94 12.55 5.50
C GLU A 258 -15.95 13.33 4.62
N PRO A 259 -16.36 14.54 5.01
CA PRO A 259 -17.21 15.35 4.16
C PRO A 259 -16.45 15.84 2.92
N PRO A 260 -17.13 16.00 1.78
CA PRO A 260 -16.49 16.53 0.57
C PRO A 260 -15.90 17.93 0.79
N GLN A 261 -14.67 18.13 0.36
CA GLN A 261 -14.06 19.45 0.34
C GLN A 261 -14.73 20.31 -0.75
N THR A 262 -15.17 21.52 -0.41
CA THR A 262 -15.95 22.41 -1.30
C THR A 262 -15.21 23.68 -1.71
N LYS A 263 -14.01 23.91 -1.19
CA LYS A 263 -13.15 25.05 -1.53
C LYS A 263 -11.67 24.69 -1.37
N GLU A 264 -10.81 25.35 -2.14
CA GLU A 264 -9.36 25.18 -1.96
C GLU A 264 -8.94 25.51 -0.53
N LYS A 265 -8.11 24.64 0.04
CA LYS A 265 -7.49 24.85 1.35
C LYS A 265 -6.02 25.20 1.15
N ARG A 266 -5.59 26.36 1.67
CA ARG A 266 -4.18 26.76 1.72
C ARG A 266 -3.72 26.87 3.14
N VAL A 267 -2.62 26.20 3.48
CA VAL A 267 -2.06 26.17 4.83
C VAL A 267 -0.56 26.39 4.75
N THR A 268 -0.02 27.19 5.64
CA THR A 268 1.43 27.36 5.83
C THR A 268 1.78 27.02 7.26
N LEU A 269 2.72 26.09 7.44
CA LEU A 269 3.18 25.64 8.75
C LEU A 269 4.69 25.76 8.87
N PRO A 270 5.20 26.13 10.05
CA PRO A 270 6.63 26.08 10.33
C PRO A 270 7.07 24.66 10.70
N GLU A 271 8.17 24.18 10.10
CA GLU A 271 8.76 22.89 10.42
C GLU A 271 10.29 23.00 10.56
N PRO A 272 10.93 22.20 11.43
CA PRO A 272 12.38 22.27 11.67
C PRO A 272 13.18 21.58 10.55
N TRP A 273 12.82 21.83 9.31
CA TRP A 273 13.41 21.19 8.13
C TRP A 273 14.43 22.08 7.45
N PRO A 274 15.40 21.47 6.75
CA PRO A 274 16.48 22.24 6.12
C PRO A 274 16.02 23.09 4.94
N LEU A 275 15.01 22.65 4.19
CA LEU A 275 14.45 23.36 3.04
C LEU A 275 12.93 23.38 3.12
N PRO A 276 12.29 24.40 2.50
CA PRO A 276 10.83 24.43 2.40
C PRO A 276 10.32 23.27 1.54
N ALA A 277 9.10 22.79 1.83
CA ALA A 277 8.40 21.85 0.99
C ALA A 277 7.00 22.37 0.64
N VAL A 278 6.56 22.05 -0.57
CA VAL A 278 5.19 22.32 -1.05
C VAL A 278 4.50 21.00 -1.32
N VAL A 279 3.29 20.86 -0.83
CA VAL A 279 2.42 19.70 -1.09
C VAL A 279 1.14 20.19 -1.78
N VAL A 280 0.75 19.49 -2.82
CA VAL A 280 -0.56 19.64 -3.45
C VAL A 280 -1.29 18.32 -3.33
N ALA A 281 -2.43 18.32 -2.66
CA ALA A 281 -3.21 17.10 -2.41
C ALA A 281 -4.67 17.27 -2.86
N TYR A 282 -5.30 16.15 -3.20
CA TYR A 282 -6.71 16.05 -3.58
C TYR A 282 -7.32 14.81 -2.95
N HIS A 283 -8.53 14.90 -2.42
CA HIS A 283 -9.29 13.71 -2.05
C HIS A 283 -9.62 12.89 -3.30
N ILE A 284 -9.41 11.60 -3.21
CA ILE A 284 -9.70 10.63 -4.26
C ILE A 284 -10.56 9.48 -3.71
N THR A 285 -10.91 8.55 -4.57
CA THR A 285 -11.71 7.38 -4.20
C THR A 285 -10.88 6.33 -3.45
N TYR A 286 -11.50 5.19 -3.15
CA TYR A 286 -10.95 4.05 -2.41
C TYR A 286 -10.51 2.93 -3.36
N ASP A 287 -9.76 1.97 -2.84
CA ASP A 287 -9.30 0.78 -3.58
C ASP A 287 -10.49 -0.11 -4.00
N GLY A 288 -10.42 -0.67 -5.20
CA GLY A 288 -11.51 -1.45 -5.80
C GLY A 288 -12.63 -0.62 -6.43
N ASN A 289 -12.66 0.72 -6.25
CA ASN A 289 -13.56 1.57 -7.02
C ASN A 289 -13.11 1.60 -8.49
N PRO A 290 -14.02 1.59 -9.49
CA PRO A 290 -13.63 1.64 -10.91
C PRO A 290 -12.71 2.81 -11.28
N ASP A 291 -12.77 3.94 -10.56
CA ASP A 291 -11.90 5.09 -10.77
C ASP A 291 -10.49 4.91 -10.15
N SER A 292 -10.30 3.98 -9.22
CA SER A 292 -9.00 3.75 -8.59
C SER A 292 -7.93 3.33 -9.61
N TYR A 293 -8.29 2.51 -10.56
CA TYR A 293 -7.38 1.99 -11.58
C TYR A 293 -6.82 3.08 -12.52
N PRO A 294 -7.64 3.93 -13.17
CA PRO A 294 -7.11 5.05 -13.96
C PRO A 294 -6.45 6.14 -13.10
N LEU A 295 -6.84 6.33 -11.81
CA LEU A 295 -6.13 7.19 -10.88
C LEU A 295 -4.72 6.68 -10.55
N HIS A 296 -4.55 5.38 -10.41
CA HIS A 296 -3.23 4.77 -10.24
C HIS A 296 -2.32 5.08 -11.44
N ILE A 297 -2.84 4.96 -12.68
CA ILE A 297 -2.10 5.34 -13.89
C ILE A 297 -1.78 6.83 -13.89
N ALA A 298 -2.75 7.69 -13.56
CA ALA A 298 -2.55 9.13 -13.47
C ALA A 298 -1.43 9.49 -12.50
N ALA A 299 -1.43 8.89 -11.30
CA ALA A 299 -0.40 9.10 -10.28
C ALA A 299 0.99 8.65 -10.76
N LYS A 300 1.09 7.47 -11.38
CA LYS A 300 2.38 6.98 -11.92
C LYS A 300 2.93 7.90 -13.02
N VAL A 301 2.10 8.38 -13.93
CA VAL A 301 2.54 9.33 -14.97
C VAL A 301 2.98 10.66 -14.36
N LEU A 302 2.22 11.16 -13.37
CA LEU A 302 2.51 12.45 -12.74
C LEU A 302 3.76 12.41 -11.86
N SER A 303 3.92 11.39 -11.01
CA SER A 303 4.79 11.48 -9.85
C SER A 303 5.68 10.26 -9.57
N ASP A 304 5.59 9.16 -10.32
CA ASP A 304 6.38 7.96 -10.04
C ASP A 304 7.72 7.96 -10.78
N GLY A 305 8.79 8.14 -9.99
CA GLY A 305 10.17 8.09 -10.46
C GLY A 305 10.62 9.30 -11.30
N GLN A 306 11.87 9.25 -11.74
CA GLN A 306 12.53 10.35 -12.45
C GLN A 306 11.97 10.62 -13.86
N SER A 307 11.24 9.67 -14.44
CA SER A 307 10.60 9.83 -15.73
C SER A 307 9.21 10.48 -15.66
N SER A 308 8.70 10.73 -14.47
CA SER A 308 7.39 11.36 -14.24
C SER A 308 7.34 12.82 -14.67
N ARG A 309 6.17 13.32 -14.99
CA ARG A 309 5.98 14.70 -15.46
C ARG A 309 6.43 15.73 -14.44
N ILE A 310 6.07 15.55 -13.17
CA ILE A 310 6.40 16.45 -12.07
C ILE A 310 7.92 16.48 -11.83
N TYR A 311 8.58 15.32 -11.77
CA TYR A 311 10.02 15.26 -11.56
C TYR A 311 10.78 15.92 -12.71
N LYS A 312 10.45 15.58 -13.96
CA LYS A 312 11.05 16.21 -15.14
C LYS A 312 10.90 17.72 -15.13
N LYS A 313 9.69 18.21 -14.84
CA LYS A 313 9.39 19.62 -14.87
C LYS A 313 10.09 20.43 -13.79
N LEU A 314 9.98 19.97 -12.54
CA LEU A 314 10.45 20.72 -11.38
C LEU A 314 11.94 20.52 -11.12
N VAL A 315 12.46 19.29 -11.32
CA VAL A 315 13.86 18.96 -10.99
C VAL A 315 14.77 19.17 -12.19
N TYR A 316 14.43 18.63 -13.37
CA TYR A 316 15.32 18.70 -14.54
C TYR A 316 15.19 19.99 -15.33
N GLU A 317 13.97 20.36 -15.76
CA GLU A 317 13.80 21.48 -16.69
C GLU A 317 13.93 22.84 -16.02
N LYS A 318 13.23 23.02 -14.89
CA LYS A 318 13.18 24.30 -14.18
C LYS A 318 14.15 24.41 -13.01
N GLN A 319 14.70 23.29 -12.54
CA GLN A 319 15.64 23.21 -11.41
C GLN A 319 15.17 23.97 -10.17
N MET A 320 13.84 23.95 -9.91
CA MET A 320 13.21 24.67 -8.81
C MET A 320 12.88 23.77 -7.61
N ALA A 321 13.15 22.46 -7.74
CA ALA A 321 13.02 21.49 -6.64
C ALA A 321 14.25 20.58 -6.59
N VAL A 322 14.70 20.25 -5.37
CA VAL A 322 15.76 19.23 -5.15
C VAL A 322 15.19 17.82 -5.22
N ALA A 323 13.91 17.67 -4.94
CA ALA A 323 13.15 16.42 -5.04
C ALA A 323 11.69 16.72 -5.37
N ALA A 324 11.06 15.85 -6.16
CA ALA A 324 9.66 15.91 -6.46
C ALA A 324 9.11 14.48 -6.62
N PHE A 325 8.04 14.16 -5.90
CA PHE A 325 7.44 12.84 -5.87
C PHE A 325 5.95 12.94 -5.47
N GLY A 326 5.22 11.86 -5.56
CA GLY A 326 3.81 11.81 -5.12
C GLY A 326 3.25 10.40 -5.25
N SER A 327 2.02 10.24 -4.78
CA SER A 327 1.31 8.97 -4.79
C SER A 327 -0.20 9.18 -4.82
N ALA A 328 -0.93 8.21 -5.37
CA ALA A 328 -2.34 8.00 -5.06
C ALA A 328 -2.40 6.90 -4.00
N ASN A 329 -2.82 7.25 -2.79
CA ASN A 329 -3.04 6.28 -1.73
C ASN A 329 -4.44 5.69 -1.90
N LEU A 330 -4.50 4.51 -2.50
CA LEU A 330 -5.73 3.77 -2.76
C LEU A 330 -5.79 2.64 -1.75
N ILE A 331 -6.62 2.82 -0.73
CA ILE A 331 -6.84 1.90 0.38
C ILE A 331 -8.34 1.77 0.65
N GLU A 332 -8.78 1.12 1.73
CA GLU A 332 -10.15 0.70 1.94
C GLU A 332 -11.18 1.84 1.91
N ASP A 333 -10.85 3.01 2.48
CA ASP A 333 -11.72 4.19 2.44
C ASP A 333 -11.16 5.27 1.52
N PRO A 334 -11.99 6.25 1.04
CA PRO A 334 -11.53 7.37 0.23
C PRO A 334 -10.34 8.10 0.86
N ASN A 335 -9.30 8.33 0.05
CA ASN A 335 -8.02 8.82 0.52
C ASN A 335 -7.49 9.97 -0.34
N LEU A 336 -6.18 10.12 -0.50
CA LEU A 336 -5.54 11.23 -1.16
C LEU A 336 -4.69 10.80 -2.36
N PHE A 337 -4.75 11.59 -3.43
CA PHE A 337 -3.60 11.82 -4.28
C PHE A 337 -2.84 13.01 -3.72
N TYR A 338 -1.52 12.90 -3.56
CA TYR A 338 -0.68 14.04 -3.21
C TYR A 338 0.62 14.05 -4.02
N ALA A 339 1.13 15.26 -4.24
CA ALA A 339 2.43 15.49 -4.84
C ALA A 339 3.21 16.48 -3.98
N VAL A 340 4.49 16.19 -3.79
CA VAL A 340 5.43 16.92 -2.94
C VAL A 340 6.58 17.46 -3.79
N ALA A 341 7.01 18.68 -3.52
CA ALA A 341 8.24 19.26 -4.05
C ALA A 341 9.03 19.89 -2.91
N VAL A 342 10.28 19.49 -2.73
CA VAL A 342 11.24 20.13 -1.82
C VAL A 342 11.94 21.25 -2.59
N VAL A 343 11.76 22.48 -2.12
CA VAL A 343 12.10 23.70 -2.86
C VAL A 343 13.62 23.89 -2.93
N GLN A 344 14.15 24.11 -4.14
CA GLN A 344 15.56 24.45 -4.36
C GLN A 344 15.86 25.87 -3.86
N PRO A 345 16.97 26.11 -3.16
CA PRO A 345 17.41 27.47 -2.81
C PRO A 345 17.45 28.41 -4.02
N GLY A 346 16.91 29.62 -3.84
CA GLY A 346 16.78 30.61 -4.92
C GLY A 346 15.39 30.66 -5.57
N HIS A 347 14.50 29.72 -5.26
CA HIS A 347 13.11 29.72 -5.70
C HIS A 347 12.16 29.93 -4.53
N THR A 348 10.97 30.44 -4.82
CA THR A 348 9.91 30.66 -3.83
C THR A 348 8.97 29.45 -3.78
N THR A 349 8.36 29.21 -2.63
CA THR A 349 7.33 28.17 -2.47
C THR A 349 6.12 28.41 -3.39
N GLU A 350 5.77 29.66 -3.68
CA GLU A 350 4.63 29.99 -4.52
C GLU A 350 4.91 29.67 -6.01
N GLU A 351 6.13 29.92 -6.50
CA GLU A 351 6.55 29.52 -7.86
C GLU A 351 6.50 28.00 -8.03
N VAL A 352 6.98 27.25 -7.01
CA VAL A 352 6.95 25.79 -7.01
C VAL A 352 5.51 25.28 -6.94
N ALA A 353 4.68 25.83 -6.05
CA ALA A 353 3.26 25.47 -5.93
C ALA A 353 2.51 25.69 -7.25
N THR A 354 2.71 26.87 -7.87
CA THR A 354 2.08 27.21 -9.16
C THR A 354 2.50 26.25 -10.27
N THR A 355 3.79 25.91 -10.32
CA THR A 355 4.31 24.97 -11.34
C THR A 355 3.80 23.55 -11.11
N LEU A 356 3.75 23.09 -9.84
CA LEU A 356 3.25 21.78 -9.46
C LEU A 356 1.76 21.62 -9.82
N ILE A 357 0.95 22.63 -9.48
CA ILE A 357 -0.47 22.68 -9.83
C ILE A 357 -0.64 22.67 -11.34
N ALA A 358 0.14 23.45 -12.08
CA ALA A 358 0.05 23.53 -13.54
C ALA A 358 0.35 22.16 -14.21
N GLU A 359 1.32 21.39 -13.70
CA GLU A 359 1.60 20.04 -14.24
C GLU A 359 0.48 19.04 -13.94
N ILE A 360 -0.16 19.10 -12.76
CA ILE A 360 -1.34 18.29 -12.45
C ILE A 360 -2.51 18.72 -13.34
N ASP A 361 -2.75 20.01 -13.49
CA ASP A 361 -3.83 20.54 -14.29
C ASP A 361 -3.66 20.25 -15.79
N ARG A 362 -2.42 20.12 -16.27
CA ARG A 362 -2.12 19.70 -17.64
C ARG A 362 -2.76 18.36 -17.99
N LEU A 363 -2.84 17.42 -17.05
CA LEU A 363 -3.45 16.12 -17.29
C LEU A 363 -4.93 16.21 -17.67
N LYS A 364 -5.63 17.29 -17.27
CA LYS A 364 -7.03 17.53 -17.61
C LYS A 364 -7.21 18.09 -19.03
N ALA A 365 -6.28 18.92 -19.47
CA ALA A 365 -6.34 19.60 -20.76
C ALA A 365 -5.58 18.82 -21.85
N ASP A 366 -4.42 18.29 -21.49
CA ASP A 366 -3.46 17.63 -22.38
C ASP A 366 -3.34 16.15 -21.97
N PRO A 367 -4.07 15.23 -22.63
CA PRO A 367 -4.08 13.83 -22.27
C PRO A 367 -2.68 13.22 -22.24
N ILE A 368 -2.54 12.11 -21.53
CA ILE A 368 -1.31 11.31 -21.59
C ILE A 368 -1.17 10.73 -23.02
N SER A 369 0.05 10.58 -23.47
CA SER A 369 0.33 9.89 -24.73
C SER A 369 0.08 8.39 -24.60
N GLU A 370 -0.21 7.72 -25.71
CA GLU A 370 -0.28 6.24 -25.76
C GLU A 370 1.01 5.58 -25.25
N HIS A 371 2.16 6.22 -25.48
CA HIS A 371 3.45 5.75 -24.97
C HIS A 371 3.53 5.82 -23.44
N GLU A 372 3.05 6.90 -22.80
CA GLU A 372 2.98 7.02 -21.34
C GLU A 372 2.03 5.99 -20.76
N LEU A 373 0.86 5.82 -21.37
CA LEU A 373 -0.12 4.81 -20.98
C LEU A 373 0.48 3.40 -21.05
N GLN A 374 1.06 3.03 -22.18
CA GLN A 374 1.63 1.70 -22.38
C GLN A 374 2.80 1.43 -21.44
N ARG A 375 3.67 2.41 -21.21
CA ARG A 375 4.76 2.31 -20.23
C ARG A 375 4.22 1.99 -18.85
N THR A 376 3.18 2.71 -18.41
CA THR A 376 2.58 2.50 -17.08
C THR A 376 1.88 1.15 -16.96
N LYS A 377 1.17 0.73 -18.01
CA LYS A 377 0.60 -0.63 -18.07
C LYS A 377 1.67 -1.72 -17.98
N ASN A 378 2.81 -1.54 -18.62
CA ASN A 378 3.92 -2.49 -18.55
C ASN A 378 4.56 -2.50 -17.15
N GLN A 379 4.68 -1.35 -16.50
CA GLN A 379 5.13 -1.28 -15.10
C GLN A 379 4.16 -2.03 -14.18
N PHE A 380 2.87 -1.78 -14.32
CA PHE A 380 1.85 -2.51 -13.57
C PHE A 380 1.91 -4.03 -13.82
N ALA A 381 1.99 -4.44 -15.09
CA ALA A 381 2.08 -5.87 -15.44
C ALA A 381 3.31 -6.54 -14.81
N ARG A 382 4.45 -5.86 -14.82
CA ARG A 382 5.67 -6.32 -14.12
C ARG A 382 5.41 -6.48 -12.62
N ASP A 383 4.90 -5.44 -11.97
CA ASP A 383 4.67 -5.42 -10.53
C ASP A 383 3.64 -6.47 -10.12
N TYR A 384 2.59 -6.65 -10.94
CA TYR A 384 1.57 -7.68 -10.76
C TYR A 384 2.14 -9.10 -10.85
N ILE A 385 3.05 -9.36 -11.79
CA ILE A 385 3.71 -10.67 -11.93
C ILE A 385 4.66 -10.90 -10.75
N LEU A 386 5.56 -9.96 -10.49
CA LEU A 386 6.54 -10.07 -9.40
C LEU A 386 5.85 -10.19 -8.03
N GLY A 387 4.72 -9.51 -7.84
CA GLY A 387 3.90 -9.59 -6.62
C GLY A 387 3.21 -10.95 -6.40
N ARG A 388 3.48 -11.96 -7.23
CA ARG A 388 2.91 -13.32 -7.13
C ARG A 388 3.97 -14.43 -7.24
N GLU A 389 5.25 -14.10 -7.16
CA GLU A 389 6.32 -15.09 -7.32
C GLU A 389 6.50 -15.93 -6.04
N SER A 390 6.49 -15.32 -4.88
CA SER A 390 6.70 -16.03 -3.60
C SER A 390 5.37 -16.40 -2.93
N ASN A 391 5.41 -17.41 -2.04
CA ASN A 391 4.26 -17.79 -1.23
C ASN A 391 3.76 -16.63 -0.37
N GLN A 392 4.66 -15.83 0.19
CA GLN A 392 4.32 -14.61 0.94
C GLN A 392 3.52 -13.61 0.10
N GLN A 393 3.97 -13.33 -1.12
CA GLN A 393 3.30 -12.40 -2.00
C GLN A 393 1.93 -12.90 -2.44
N LYS A 394 1.82 -14.21 -2.79
CA LYS A 394 0.53 -14.84 -3.09
C LYS A 394 -0.44 -14.73 -1.92
N ALA A 395 0.04 -15.01 -0.70
CA ALA A 395 -0.77 -14.91 0.51
C ALA A 395 -1.25 -13.48 0.76
N SER A 396 -0.39 -12.47 0.57
CA SER A 396 -0.75 -11.06 0.72
C SER A 396 -1.82 -10.63 -0.28
N VAL A 397 -1.71 -11.05 -1.55
CA VAL A 397 -2.73 -10.76 -2.58
C VAL A 397 -4.08 -11.38 -2.23
N LEU A 398 -4.09 -12.64 -1.79
CA LEU A 398 -5.33 -13.34 -1.39
C LEU A 398 -5.95 -12.72 -0.14
N ALA A 399 -5.12 -12.38 0.86
CA ALA A 399 -5.58 -11.71 2.08
C ALA A 399 -6.21 -10.34 1.77
N HIS A 400 -5.54 -9.51 0.98
CA HIS A 400 -6.04 -8.21 0.55
C HIS A 400 -7.39 -8.30 -0.17
N ALA A 401 -7.52 -9.23 -1.12
CA ALA A 401 -8.77 -9.45 -1.84
C ALA A 401 -9.94 -9.84 -0.92
N VAL A 402 -9.67 -10.64 0.12
CA VAL A 402 -10.69 -11.04 1.11
C VAL A 402 -11.00 -9.92 2.09
N VAL A 403 -9.97 -9.29 2.66
CA VAL A 403 -10.12 -8.35 3.78
C VAL A 403 -10.59 -6.98 3.30
N ILE A 404 -9.97 -6.45 2.25
CA ILE A 404 -10.23 -5.08 1.77
C ILE A 404 -11.33 -5.06 0.72
N HIS A 405 -11.30 -5.96 -0.27
CA HIS A 405 -12.31 -5.98 -1.32
C HIS A 405 -13.55 -6.82 -0.95
N ASN A 406 -13.47 -7.63 0.12
CA ASN A 406 -14.51 -8.59 0.48
C ASN A 406 -14.93 -9.51 -0.69
N ASP A 407 -14.06 -9.72 -1.65
CA ASP A 407 -14.23 -10.60 -2.81
C ASP A 407 -12.89 -11.15 -3.29
N ILE A 408 -12.62 -12.40 -2.97
CA ILE A 408 -11.36 -13.08 -3.33
C ILE A 408 -11.10 -13.11 -4.85
N LYS A 409 -12.14 -13.00 -5.69
CA LYS A 409 -12.01 -13.01 -7.15
C LYS A 409 -11.27 -11.79 -7.68
N THR A 410 -11.24 -10.69 -6.93
CA THR A 410 -10.49 -9.49 -7.28
C THR A 410 -9.00 -9.75 -7.37
N ALA A 411 -8.48 -10.73 -6.64
CA ALA A 411 -7.09 -11.16 -6.71
C ALA A 411 -6.59 -11.39 -8.15
N ASP A 412 -7.44 -11.91 -9.04
CA ASP A 412 -7.08 -12.20 -10.44
C ASP A 412 -7.71 -11.22 -11.45
N GLY A 413 -8.66 -10.39 -11.03
CA GLY A 413 -9.42 -9.51 -11.91
C GLY A 413 -8.67 -8.25 -12.34
N GLU A 414 -7.82 -7.72 -11.50
CA GLU A 414 -7.19 -6.41 -11.68
C GLU A 414 -6.32 -6.31 -12.93
N PHE A 415 -5.62 -7.39 -13.30
CA PHE A 415 -4.76 -7.38 -14.49
C PHE A 415 -5.53 -6.98 -15.74
N ASP A 416 -6.69 -7.57 -15.96
CA ASP A 416 -7.52 -7.27 -17.13
C ASP A 416 -8.10 -5.84 -17.06
N ILE A 417 -8.48 -5.38 -15.88
CA ILE A 417 -8.97 -4.00 -15.68
C ILE A 417 -7.90 -3.00 -16.10
N PHE A 418 -6.67 -3.13 -15.59
CA PHE A 418 -5.57 -2.24 -15.95
C PHE A 418 -5.21 -2.27 -17.43
N GLN A 419 -5.24 -3.46 -18.07
CA GLN A 419 -4.95 -3.58 -19.50
C GLN A 419 -6.00 -2.88 -20.38
N ASN A 420 -7.24 -2.74 -19.91
CA ASN A 420 -8.33 -2.13 -20.63
C ASN A 420 -8.47 -0.60 -20.41
N ILE A 421 -7.72 0.00 -19.50
CA ILE A 421 -7.77 1.46 -19.26
C ILE A 421 -7.32 2.21 -20.52
N THR A 422 -8.03 3.27 -20.85
CA THR A 422 -7.75 4.15 -21.98
C THR A 422 -7.18 5.50 -21.54
N VAL A 423 -6.59 6.23 -22.47
CA VAL A 423 -6.19 7.65 -22.26
C VAL A 423 -7.38 8.50 -21.80
N ALA A 424 -8.58 8.24 -22.37
CA ALA A 424 -9.79 8.96 -22.00
C ALA A 424 -10.21 8.70 -20.53
N ASP A 425 -10.02 7.48 -20.02
CA ASP A 425 -10.33 7.17 -18.62
C ASP A 425 -9.42 7.94 -17.67
N VAL A 426 -8.11 8.01 -17.97
CA VAL A 426 -7.14 8.78 -17.18
C VAL A 426 -7.48 10.27 -17.19
N GLN A 427 -7.85 10.82 -18.35
CA GLN A 427 -8.27 12.23 -18.45
C GLN A 427 -9.59 12.49 -17.69
N ARG A 428 -10.54 11.56 -17.75
CA ARG A 428 -11.81 11.64 -17.04
C ARG A 428 -11.60 11.73 -15.54
N VAL A 429 -10.82 10.84 -14.95
CA VAL A 429 -10.56 10.86 -13.51
C VAL A 429 -9.76 12.11 -13.10
N ALA A 430 -8.82 12.58 -13.92
CA ALA A 430 -8.13 13.84 -13.67
C ALA A 430 -9.11 15.02 -13.58
N ARG A 431 -10.11 15.10 -14.48
CA ARG A 431 -11.15 16.13 -14.45
C ARG A 431 -12.11 15.98 -13.26
N THR A 432 -12.36 14.74 -12.83
CA THR A 432 -13.28 14.44 -11.72
C THR A 432 -12.66 14.83 -10.38
N TYR A 433 -11.38 14.47 -10.13
CA TYR A 433 -10.77 14.56 -8.82
C TYR A 433 -9.84 15.77 -8.65
N PHE A 434 -9.09 16.18 -9.69
CA PHE A 434 -8.09 17.26 -9.57
C PHE A 434 -8.70 18.66 -9.80
N ARG A 435 -9.81 18.93 -9.12
CA ARG A 435 -10.54 20.21 -9.23
C ARG A 435 -10.02 21.22 -8.19
N PRO A 436 -10.05 22.52 -8.47
CA PRO A 436 -9.59 23.54 -7.53
C PRO A 436 -10.27 23.48 -6.16
N GLU A 437 -11.59 23.24 -6.11
CA GLU A 437 -12.34 23.15 -4.87
C GLU A 437 -11.98 21.92 -4.01
N ASN A 438 -11.44 20.86 -4.62
CA ASN A 438 -10.97 19.64 -3.96
C ASN A 438 -9.48 19.67 -3.61
N ARG A 439 -8.81 20.79 -3.84
CA ARG A 439 -7.37 20.94 -3.68
C ARG A 439 -6.98 21.46 -2.32
N MET A 440 -5.97 20.84 -1.72
CA MET A 440 -5.21 21.39 -0.61
C MET A 440 -3.79 21.75 -1.10
N VAL A 441 -3.33 22.96 -0.74
CA VAL A 441 -1.96 23.41 -0.92
C VAL A 441 -1.35 23.62 0.46
N LEU A 442 -0.35 22.82 0.79
CA LEU A 442 0.35 22.92 2.07
C LEU A 442 1.78 23.38 1.82
N THR A 443 2.16 24.45 2.48
CA THR A 443 3.52 25.03 2.45
C THR A 443 4.17 24.82 3.81
N LEU A 444 5.29 24.10 3.81
CA LEU A 444 6.06 23.79 5.01
C LEU A 444 7.34 24.61 4.98
N MET A 445 7.45 25.57 5.91
CA MET A 445 8.52 26.55 5.96
C MET A 445 9.54 26.19 7.02
N PRO A 446 10.84 26.29 6.75
CA PRO A 446 11.84 26.17 7.78
C PRO A 446 11.57 27.16 8.94
N ASN A 447 11.31 26.64 10.14
CA ASN A 447 11.41 27.46 11.32
C ASN A 447 12.89 27.47 11.69
N GLY A 448 13.58 28.57 11.42
CA GLY A 448 15.00 28.65 11.71
C GLY A 448 15.28 28.16 13.13
N ARG A 449 15.94 27.00 13.29
CA ARG A 449 16.67 26.75 14.52
C ARG A 449 17.70 27.90 14.59
N PRO A 450 17.78 28.66 15.70
CA PRO A 450 18.94 29.52 15.89
C PRO A 450 20.16 28.64 15.73
N GLY A 451 21.01 28.97 14.76
CA GLY A 451 22.18 28.20 14.46
C GLY A 451 22.96 27.92 15.74
N GLY A 452 23.13 26.63 16.04
CA GLY A 452 24.20 26.21 16.91
C GLY A 452 25.49 26.54 16.20
N GLN A 453 26.20 27.52 16.72
CA GLN A 453 27.62 27.76 16.50
C GLN A 453 28.41 26.58 17.06
#